data_add1eed9dc5e9f43473302cb0579487e
#
_entry.id   add1eed9dc5e9f43473302cb0579487e
#
_cell.length_a   1.000
_cell.length_b   1.000
_cell.length_c   1.000
_cell.angle_alpha   90.00
_cell.angle_beta   90.00
_cell.angle_gamma   90.00
#
_symmetry.space_group_name_H-M   'P 1'
#
loop_
_entity.id
_entity.type
_entity.pdbx_description
1 polymer ?
#
loop_
_entity_poly.entity_id
_entity_poly.type
_entity_poly.pdbx_seq_one_letter_code
_entity_poly.pdbx_strand_id
1 'polypeptide(L)'
;MPNTLHIPLLAYIPSPPFNGFSVGPFFFHIYGICYVLAAAQAILITRRRWSKRGGDPDLVYSVAWWGFPAGLVGGRIYFDITTPSQMPHHWWGPFAIWDGGMGIWGGVALGAAVGYWYLRKHVGHLQADRFVNVVTPTLLIGQAIGRIGNYFNQELYGKPSKLPWALEISPAHRVPGYAHYATFQPSFLYEMLFDLFWAGVLIWLDNHRKVRPPAIFPLYVAGYSGYRIFEETIRIDYSQYILGMRLNFWVAIIGTIAGLVWFALIQFRRRPGGPAEPPDHPTRAYSQSAQA
;
A
#
# COMPACT_ATOMS: atom_id res chain seq x y z
N MET A 1 19.07 -36.21 -37.81
CA MET A 1 19.54 -35.07 -36.99
C MET A 1 18.35 -34.53 -36.22
N PRO A 2 18.30 -34.56 -34.89
CA PRO A 2 17.18 -34.02 -34.16
C PRO A 2 17.24 -32.48 -34.19
N ASN A 3 16.16 -31.85 -34.69
CA ASN A 3 15.92 -30.42 -34.58
C ASN A 3 15.78 -30.09 -33.11
N THR A 4 16.85 -29.61 -32.48
CA THR A 4 16.78 -28.93 -31.20
C THR A 4 15.99 -27.66 -31.43
N LEU A 5 14.75 -27.64 -30.97
CA LEU A 5 13.97 -26.42 -30.78
C LEU A 5 14.76 -25.51 -29.82
N HIS A 6 15.54 -24.60 -30.39
CA HIS A 6 16.06 -23.45 -29.65
C HIS A 6 14.84 -22.57 -29.33
N ILE A 7 14.20 -22.80 -28.20
CA ILE A 7 13.33 -21.81 -27.58
C ILE A 7 14.28 -20.67 -27.21
N PRO A 8 14.19 -19.48 -27.85
CA PRO A 8 15.00 -18.37 -27.40
C PRO A 8 14.56 -18.08 -25.96
N LEU A 9 15.47 -18.26 -25.00
CA LEU A 9 15.25 -17.70 -23.68
C LEU A 9 14.95 -16.22 -23.90
N LEU A 10 13.71 -15.80 -23.59
CA LEU A 10 13.34 -14.40 -23.64
C LEU A 10 14.34 -13.65 -22.74
N ALA A 11 15.20 -12.84 -23.34
CA ALA A 11 16.21 -12.07 -22.64
C ALA A 11 15.60 -10.84 -21.93
N TYR A 12 14.29 -10.84 -21.70
CA TYR A 12 13.54 -9.76 -21.03
C TYR A 12 12.12 -10.23 -20.66
N ILE A 13 11.46 -9.48 -19.75
CA ILE A 13 10.04 -9.64 -19.42
C ILE A 13 9.23 -8.85 -20.45
N PRO A 14 8.36 -9.50 -21.25
CA PRO A 14 7.51 -8.77 -22.20
C PRO A 14 6.45 -7.95 -21.47
N SER A 15 6.10 -6.81 -22.00
CA SER A 15 4.95 -6.04 -21.51
C SER A 15 3.65 -6.55 -22.14
N PRO A 16 2.55 -6.58 -21.34
CA PRO A 16 1.25 -6.96 -21.90
C PRO A 16 0.76 -5.91 -22.90
N PRO A 17 0.14 -6.35 -24.03
CA PRO A 17 -0.37 -5.43 -25.04
C PRO A 17 -1.72 -4.79 -24.65
N PHE A 18 -2.25 -5.08 -23.47
CA PHE A 18 -3.55 -4.62 -22.99
C PHE A 18 -3.46 -4.21 -21.51
N ASN A 19 -4.28 -3.26 -21.10
CA ASN A 19 -4.40 -2.80 -19.73
C ASN A 19 -5.78 -3.06 -19.11
N GLY A 20 -6.68 -3.72 -19.87
CA GLY A 20 -8.04 -4.05 -19.46
C GLY A 20 -8.77 -4.88 -20.52
N PHE A 21 -10.04 -5.12 -20.27
CA PHE A 21 -10.94 -5.86 -21.17
C PHE A 21 -12.37 -5.32 -21.09
N SER A 22 -13.14 -5.52 -22.17
CA SER A 22 -14.53 -5.08 -22.23
C SER A 22 -15.48 -6.26 -21.92
N VAL A 23 -16.52 -5.97 -21.13
CA VAL A 23 -17.66 -6.88 -20.90
C VAL A 23 -18.93 -6.09 -21.25
N GLY A 24 -19.51 -6.37 -22.39
CA GLY A 24 -20.59 -5.55 -22.94
C GLY A 24 -20.14 -4.09 -23.14
N PRO A 25 -20.89 -3.10 -22.64
CA PRO A 25 -20.55 -1.69 -22.77
C PRO A 25 -19.48 -1.19 -21.77
N PHE A 26 -19.06 -2.02 -20.80
CA PHE A 26 -18.16 -1.63 -19.73
C PHE A 26 -16.73 -2.07 -20.02
N PHE A 27 -15.77 -1.16 -19.84
CA PHE A 27 -14.35 -1.46 -19.89
C PHE A 27 -13.77 -1.58 -18.48
N PHE A 28 -13.17 -2.72 -18.18
CA PHE A 28 -12.56 -3.04 -16.89
C PHE A 28 -11.05 -2.92 -16.99
N HIS A 29 -10.50 -1.90 -16.34
CA HIS A 29 -9.05 -1.76 -16.19
C HIS A 29 -8.49 -2.78 -15.20
N ILE A 30 -7.41 -3.47 -15.55
CA ILE A 30 -6.73 -4.44 -14.65
C ILE A 30 -6.27 -3.73 -13.38
N TYR A 31 -5.82 -2.48 -13.48
CA TYR A 31 -5.44 -1.68 -12.33
C TYR A 31 -6.59 -1.52 -11.32
N GLY A 32 -7.82 -1.30 -11.79
CA GLY A 32 -9.01 -1.26 -10.93
C GLY A 32 -9.30 -2.61 -10.25
N ILE A 33 -9.10 -3.72 -10.97
CA ILE A 33 -9.25 -5.07 -10.40
C ILE A 33 -8.20 -5.29 -9.32
N CYS A 34 -6.94 -4.85 -9.51
CA CYS A 34 -5.90 -4.92 -8.50
C CYS A 34 -6.29 -4.17 -7.22
N TYR A 35 -6.94 -2.99 -7.32
CA TYR A 35 -7.44 -2.28 -6.14
C TYR A 35 -8.51 -3.07 -5.38
N VAL A 36 -9.46 -3.67 -6.09
CA VAL A 36 -10.49 -4.52 -5.46
C VAL A 36 -9.85 -5.72 -4.76
N LEU A 37 -8.91 -6.38 -5.41
CA LEU A 37 -8.17 -7.51 -4.83
C LEU A 37 -7.32 -7.07 -3.62
N ALA A 38 -6.69 -5.91 -3.68
CA ALA A 38 -5.92 -5.34 -2.58
C ALA A 38 -6.82 -5.03 -1.36
N ALA A 39 -8.01 -4.49 -1.58
CA ALA A 39 -8.98 -4.27 -0.50
C ALA A 39 -9.52 -5.59 0.07
N ALA A 40 -9.89 -6.53 -0.78
CA ALA A 40 -10.40 -7.83 -0.37
C ALA A 40 -9.38 -8.61 0.46
N GLN A 41 -8.11 -8.69 0.01
CA GLN A 41 -7.06 -9.36 0.76
C GLN A 41 -6.81 -8.68 2.11
N ALA A 42 -6.84 -7.33 2.17
CA ALA A 42 -6.64 -6.59 3.41
C ALA A 42 -7.71 -6.96 4.44
N ILE A 43 -8.97 -7.00 4.04
CA ILE A 43 -10.10 -7.42 4.89
C ILE A 43 -9.92 -8.88 5.33
N LEU A 44 -9.72 -9.81 4.39
CA LEU A 44 -9.67 -11.25 4.67
C LEU A 44 -8.49 -11.63 5.57
N ILE A 45 -7.30 -11.08 5.28
CA ILE A 45 -6.09 -11.38 6.08
C ILE A 45 -6.21 -10.73 7.46
N THR A 46 -6.67 -9.48 7.54
CA THR A 46 -6.89 -8.79 8.83
C THR A 46 -7.90 -9.56 9.67
N ARG A 47 -9.04 -9.97 9.08
CA ARG A 47 -10.06 -10.77 9.75
C ARG A 47 -9.49 -12.06 10.33
N ARG A 48 -8.76 -12.84 9.52
CA ARG A 48 -8.10 -14.08 9.97
C ARG A 48 -7.12 -13.85 11.12
N ARG A 49 -6.27 -12.82 10.99
CA ARG A 49 -5.25 -12.49 11.99
C ARG A 49 -5.88 -11.97 13.29
N TRP A 50 -6.94 -11.15 13.17
CA TRP A 50 -7.67 -10.57 14.29
C TRP A 50 -8.42 -11.64 15.08
N SER A 51 -9.17 -12.53 14.40
CA SER A 51 -9.87 -13.66 15.03
C SER A 51 -8.92 -14.62 15.76
N LYS A 52 -7.73 -14.91 15.20
CA LYS A 52 -6.72 -15.74 15.87
C LYS A 52 -6.23 -15.14 17.19
N ARG A 53 -6.45 -13.86 17.42
CA ARG A 53 -6.11 -13.12 18.65
C ARG A 53 -7.31 -12.92 19.57
N GLY A 54 -8.42 -13.58 19.28
CA GLY A 54 -9.66 -13.47 20.07
C GLY A 54 -10.46 -12.21 19.80
N GLY A 55 -10.12 -11.45 18.73
CA GLY A 55 -10.90 -10.28 18.32
C GLY A 55 -12.12 -10.65 17.51
N ASP A 56 -13.15 -9.80 17.58
CA ASP A 56 -14.38 -9.95 16.80
C ASP A 56 -14.11 -9.75 15.29
N PRO A 57 -14.33 -10.78 14.44
CA PRO A 57 -14.12 -10.66 13.01
C PRO A 57 -15.03 -9.62 12.32
N ASP A 58 -16.20 -9.32 12.85
CA ASP A 58 -17.15 -8.39 12.26
C ASP A 58 -16.72 -6.94 12.46
N LEU A 59 -15.88 -6.68 13.46
CA LEU A 59 -15.23 -5.39 13.65
C LEU A 59 -14.41 -4.98 12.42
N VAL A 60 -13.77 -5.95 11.73
CA VAL A 60 -12.97 -5.67 10.54
C VAL A 60 -13.83 -5.14 9.41
N TYR A 61 -15.00 -5.73 9.20
CA TYR A 61 -15.96 -5.22 8.20
C TYR A 61 -16.46 -3.84 8.55
N SER A 62 -16.76 -3.60 9.83
CA SER A 62 -17.23 -2.31 10.31
C SER A 62 -16.18 -1.21 10.11
N VAL A 63 -14.91 -1.50 10.42
CA VAL A 63 -13.78 -0.57 10.17
C VAL A 63 -13.61 -0.30 8.67
N ALA A 64 -13.71 -1.33 7.83
CA ALA A 64 -13.63 -1.17 6.37
C ALA A 64 -14.81 -0.35 5.83
N TRP A 65 -16.02 -0.58 6.34
CA TRP A 65 -17.23 0.13 5.95
C TRP A 65 -17.16 1.64 6.20
N TRP A 66 -16.57 2.05 7.31
CA TRP A 66 -16.38 3.47 7.63
C TRP A 66 -15.10 4.05 7.03
N GLY A 67 -14.02 3.29 7.06
CA GLY A 67 -12.71 3.74 6.60
C GLY A 67 -12.61 3.89 5.07
N PHE A 68 -13.22 2.99 4.30
CA PHE A 68 -13.12 3.03 2.85
C PHE A 68 -13.86 4.21 2.21
N PRO A 69 -15.13 4.49 2.53
CA PRO A 69 -15.80 5.70 2.04
C PRO A 69 -15.12 6.99 2.51
N ALA A 70 -14.66 7.03 3.77
CA ALA A 70 -13.89 8.17 4.26
C ALA A 70 -12.60 8.37 3.46
N GLY A 71 -11.93 7.28 3.09
CA GLY A 71 -10.77 7.32 2.21
C GLY A 71 -11.08 7.89 0.82
N LEU A 72 -12.20 7.50 0.21
CA LEU A 72 -12.63 8.08 -1.07
C LEU A 72 -12.87 9.59 -0.95
N VAL A 73 -13.60 10.02 0.07
CA VAL A 73 -13.85 11.43 0.35
C VAL A 73 -12.54 12.19 0.59
N GLY A 74 -11.66 11.66 1.43
CA GLY A 74 -10.35 12.27 1.71
C GLY A 74 -9.48 12.40 0.47
N GLY A 75 -9.46 11.36 -0.37
CA GLY A 75 -8.72 11.40 -1.65
C GLY A 75 -9.24 12.46 -2.59
N ARG A 76 -10.56 12.65 -2.67
CA ARG A 76 -11.17 13.68 -3.49
C ARG A 76 -10.88 15.08 -2.96
N ILE A 77 -11.08 15.33 -1.67
CA ILE A 77 -10.76 16.61 -1.02
C ILE A 77 -9.30 17.00 -1.27
N TYR A 78 -8.38 16.05 -1.10
CA TYR A 78 -6.96 16.32 -1.35
C TYR A 78 -6.69 16.72 -2.80
N PHE A 79 -7.29 16.01 -3.76
CA PHE A 79 -7.15 16.34 -5.19
C PHE A 79 -7.70 17.74 -5.50
N ASP A 80 -8.88 18.07 -5.02
CA ASP A 80 -9.53 19.36 -5.27
C ASP A 80 -8.70 20.52 -4.71
N ILE A 81 -8.01 20.32 -3.57
CA ILE A 81 -7.12 21.32 -2.98
C ILE A 81 -5.79 21.43 -3.76
N THR A 82 -5.21 20.30 -4.16
CA THR A 82 -3.85 20.29 -4.72
C THR A 82 -3.82 20.49 -6.23
N THR A 83 -4.91 20.20 -6.93
CA THR A 83 -4.97 20.23 -8.41
C THR A 83 -6.27 20.87 -8.92
N PRO A 84 -6.63 22.07 -8.46
CA PRO A 84 -7.91 22.69 -8.80
C PRO A 84 -8.08 22.96 -10.30
N SER A 85 -6.97 23.12 -11.05
CA SER A 85 -6.98 23.32 -12.50
C SER A 85 -7.44 22.12 -13.32
N GLN A 86 -7.42 20.92 -12.73
CA GLN A 86 -7.89 19.68 -13.38
C GLN A 86 -9.30 19.28 -12.94
N MET A 87 -9.92 20.06 -12.05
CA MET A 87 -11.28 19.79 -11.58
C MET A 87 -12.28 20.11 -12.70
N PRO A 88 -13.29 19.24 -12.93
CA PRO A 88 -14.36 19.51 -13.89
C PRO A 88 -15.08 20.83 -13.57
N HIS A 89 -15.31 21.66 -14.59
CA HIS A 89 -15.90 23.00 -14.44
C HIS A 89 -17.42 23.03 -14.20
N HIS A 90 -18.01 21.93 -13.75
CA HIS A 90 -19.41 21.85 -13.35
C HIS A 90 -19.56 22.10 -11.84
N TRP A 91 -20.75 22.52 -11.39
CA TRP A 91 -21.00 22.76 -9.96
C TRP A 91 -20.81 21.50 -9.10
N TRP A 92 -20.99 20.29 -9.68
CA TRP A 92 -20.72 19.00 -9.03
C TRP A 92 -19.26 18.51 -9.24
N GLY A 93 -18.43 19.28 -9.91
CA GLY A 93 -17.03 18.96 -10.19
C GLY A 93 -16.28 18.42 -8.97
N PRO A 94 -16.37 19.06 -7.78
CA PRO A 94 -15.72 18.57 -6.57
C PRO A 94 -16.17 17.15 -6.13
N PHE A 95 -17.35 16.70 -6.56
CA PHE A 95 -17.90 15.39 -6.20
C PHE A 95 -17.72 14.33 -7.29
N ALA A 96 -17.23 14.70 -8.44
CA ALA A 96 -17.13 13.83 -9.63
C ALA A 96 -15.95 12.84 -9.53
N ILE A 97 -16.03 11.89 -8.59
CA ILE A 97 -14.99 10.85 -8.41
C ILE A 97 -14.87 9.90 -9.60
N TRP A 98 -15.93 9.76 -10.40
CA TRP A 98 -15.98 8.92 -11.61
C TRP A 98 -15.20 9.51 -12.78
N ASP A 99 -14.92 10.82 -12.79
CA ASP A 99 -14.09 11.48 -13.78
C ASP A 99 -12.57 11.38 -13.46
N GLY A 100 -12.23 10.63 -12.41
CA GLY A 100 -10.87 10.51 -11.89
C GLY A 100 -10.50 11.63 -10.92
N GLY A 101 -9.21 11.79 -10.65
CA GLY A 101 -8.71 12.80 -9.72
C GLY A 101 -8.90 12.42 -8.26
N MET A 102 -7.99 11.55 -7.77
CA MET A 102 -7.95 11.10 -6.38
C MET A 102 -6.54 11.27 -5.83
N GLY A 103 -6.40 11.94 -4.70
CA GLY A 103 -5.11 12.09 -4.02
C GLY A 103 -4.89 11.04 -2.95
N ILE A 104 -3.87 10.21 -3.14
CA ILE A 104 -3.60 9.07 -2.23
C ILE A 104 -3.37 9.52 -0.78
N TRP A 105 -2.71 10.64 -0.57
CA TRP A 105 -2.40 11.15 0.78
C TRP A 105 -3.65 11.52 1.57
N GLY A 106 -4.61 12.19 0.94
CA GLY A 106 -5.90 12.51 1.56
C GLY A 106 -6.71 11.27 1.85
N GLY A 107 -6.70 10.31 0.91
CA GLY A 107 -7.38 9.02 1.07
C GLY A 107 -6.86 8.23 2.26
N VAL A 108 -5.55 8.08 2.36
CA VAL A 108 -4.91 7.37 3.48
C VAL A 108 -5.15 8.11 4.79
N ALA A 109 -4.98 9.43 4.82
CA ALA A 109 -5.10 10.22 6.05
C ALA A 109 -6.52 10.15 6.62
N LEU A 110 -7.54 10.43 5.81
CA LEU A 110 -8.93 10.46 6.30
C LEU A 110 -9.46 9.05 6.56
N GLY A 111 -9.16 8.09 5.68
CA GLY A 111 -9.57 6.70 5.88
C GLY A 111 -8.98 6.08 7.15
N ALA A 112 -7.67 6.30 7.40
CA ALA A 112 -7.02 5.83 8.62
C ALA A 112 -7.54 6.56 9.88
N ALA A 113 -7.76 7.88 9.81
CA ALA A 113 -8.28 8.66 10.92
C ALA A 113 -9.68 8.19 11.34
N VAL A 114 -10.60 8.02 10.38
CA VAL A 114 -11.97 7.55 10.64
C VAL A 114 -11.97 6.10 11.11
N GLY A 115 -11.20 5.22 10.48
CA GLY A 115 -11.07 3.81 10.89
C GLY A 115 -10.52 3.68 12.31
N TYR A 116 -9.47 4.42 12.65
CA TYR A 116 -8.89 4.41 13.99
C TYR A 116 -9.81 5.04 15.04
N TRP A 117 -10.51 6.14 14.71
CA TRP A 117 -11.53 6.74 15.57
C TRP A 117 -12.65 5.74 15.87
N TYR A 118 -13.15 5.04 14.84
CA TYR A 118 -14.17 4.00 15.00
C TYR A 118 -13.69 2.90 15.95
N LEU A 119 -12.47 2.38 15.72
CA LEU A 119 -11.87 1.37 16.60
C LEU A 119 -11.79 1.83 18.05
N ARG A 120 -11.25 3.03 18.29
CA ARG A 120 -11.11 3.57 19.64
C ARG A 120 -12.44 3.69 20.37
N LYS A 121 -13.50 4.08 19.66
CA LYS A 121 -14.84 4.23 20.22
C LYS A 121 -15.45 2.87 20.62
N HIS A 122 -15.20 1.81 19.86
CA HIS A 122 -15.87 0.51 20.05
C HIS A 122 -15.07 -0.49 20.88
N VAL A 123 -13.74 -0.48 20.82
CA VAL A 123 -12.88 -1.46 21.50
C VAL A 123 -11.85 -0.85 22.43
N GLY A 124 -11.80 0.46 22.53
CA GLY A 124 -10.85 1.19 23.37
C GLY A 124 -9.44 1.26 22.79
N HIS A 125 -8.56 2.01 23.46
CA HIS A 125 -7.21 2.34 22.96
C HIS A 125 -6.33 1.11 22.72
N LEU A 126 -6.24 0.21 23.71
CA LEU A 126 -5.32 -0.91 23.64
C LEU A 126 -5.66 -1.87 22.51
N GLN A 127 -6.93 -2.18 22.34
CA GLN A 127 -7.38 -3.07 21.26
C GLN A 127 -7.28 -2.39 19.90
N ALA A 128 -7.53 -1.07 19.81
CA ALA A 128 -7.31 -0.30 18.59
C ALA A 128 -5.83 -0.34 18.15
N ASP A 129 -4.89 -0.17 19.09
CA ASP A 129 -3.46 -0.26 18.82
C ASP A 129 -3.03 -1.66 18.38
N ARG A 130 -3.59 -2.71 19.01
CA ARG A 130 -3.38 -4.11 18.58
C ARG A 130 -3.93 -4.38 17.19
N PHE A 131 -5.10 -3.81 16.87
CA PHE A 131 -5.69 -3.91 15.53
C PHE A 131 -4.80 -3.25 14.47
N VAL A 132 -4.21 -2.08 14.77
CA VAL A 132 -3.24 -1.41 13.88
C VAL A 132 -2.07 -2.34 13.56
N ASN A 133 -1.50 -3.04 14.55
CA ASN A 133 -0.44 -4.04 14.28
C ASN A 133 -0.92 -5.15 13.33
N VAL A 134 -2.16 -5.61 13.50
CA VAL A 134 -2.73 -6.70 12.70
C VAL A 134 -2.94 -6.29 11.25
N VAL A 135 -3.48 -5.09 11.00
CA VAL A 135 -3.80 -4.60 9.66
C VAL A 135 -2.58 -4.12 8.90
N THR A 136 -1.58 -3.57 9.56
CA THR A 136 -0.43 -2.91 8.91
C THR A 136 0.27 -3.77 7.84
N PRO A 137 0.63 -5.05 8.07
CA PRO A 137 1.29 -5.84 7.03
C PRO A 137 0.42 -6.05 5.77
N THR A 138 -0.91 -5.97 5.90
CA THR A 138 -1.82 -6.13 4.75
C THR A 138 -1.75 -4.95 3.80
N LEU A 139 -1.29 -3.78 4.28
CA LEU A 139 -1.05 -2.60 3.43
C LEU A 139 0.05 -2.89 2.41
N LEU A 140 1.17 -3.50 2.84
CA LEU A 140 2.25 -3.90 1.94
C LEU A 140 1.80 -4.94 0.92
N ILE A 141 1.00 -5.94 1.36
CA ILE A 141 0.45 -6.93 0.43
C ILE A 141 -0.46 -6.24 -0.60
N GLY A 142 -1.26 -5.26 -0.16
CA GLY A 142 -2.09 -4.46 -1.06
C GLY A 142 -1.26 -3.62 -2.04
N GLN A 143 -0.16 -3.00 -1.57
CA GLN A 143 0.79 -2.29 -2.42
C GLN A 143 1.40 -3.22 -3.46
N ALA A 144 1.88 -4.40 -3.05
CA ALA A 144 2.41 -5.42 -3.96
C ALA A 144 1.41 -5.82 -5.06
N ILE A 145 0.13 -6.01 -4.72
CA ILE A 145 -0.92 -6.28 -5.71
C ILE A 145 -1.10 -5.08 -6.65
N GLY A 146 -1.07 -3.85 -6.14
CA GLY A 146 -1.15 -2.64 -6.95
C GLY A 146 -0.03 -2.51 -7.99
N ARG A 147 1.19 -3.03 -7.68
CA ARG A 147 2.31 -3.06 -8.62
C ARG A 147 2.05 -3.92 -9.86
N ILE A 148 1.19 -4.92 -9.76
CA ILE A 148 0.73 -5.68 -10.93
C ILE A 148 -0.01 -4.76 -11.90
N GLY A 149 -0.81 -3.83 -11.39
CA GLY A 149 -1.47 -2.81 -12.21
C GLY A 149 -0.49 -1.92 -12.99
N ASN A 150 0.62 -1.51 -12.36
CA ASN A 150 1.66 -0.74 -13.05
C ASN A 150 2.33 -1.53 -14.19
N TYR A 151 2.51 -2.84 -14.05
CA TYR A 151 2.99 -3.71 -15.12
C TYR A 151 2.06 -3.68 -16.34
N PHE A 152 0.76 -3.82 -16.14
CA PHE A 152 -0.22 -3.77 -17.23
C PHE A 152 -0.37 -2.38 -17.85
N ASN A 153 -0.18 -1.32 -17.07
CA ASN A 153 -0.18 0.06 -17.58
C ASN A 153 1.15 0.47 -18.21
N GLN A 154 2.20 -0.36 -18.11
CA GLN A 154 3.55 -0.06 -18.58
C GLN A 154 4.08 1.26 -18.03
N GLU A 155 3.92 1.49 -16.73
CA GLU A 155 4.28 2.74 -16.06
C GLU A 155 5.22 2.50 -14.86
N LEU A 156 5.86 3.58 -14.35
CA LEU A 156 6.70 3.58 -13.15
C LEU A 156 7.89 2.61 -13.23
N TYR A 157 8.45 2.39 -14.41
CA TYR A 157 9.66 1.59 -14.62
C TYR A 157 10.93 2.42 -14.40
N GLY A 158 12.07 1.71 -14.29
CA GLY A 158 13.37 2.33 -13.99
C GLY A 158 14.21 2.63 -15.24
N LYS A 159 15.50 2.92 -15.03
CA LYS A 159 16.48 3.22 -16.07
C LYS A 159 16.58 2.10 -17.12
N PRO A 160 17.06 2.42 -18.35
CA PRO A 160 17.35 1.41 -19.37
C PRO A 160 18.23 0.29 -18.82
N SER A 161 17.94 -0.96 -19.21
CA SER A 161 18.59 -2.15 -18.68
C SER A 161 18.71 -3.24 -19.74
N LYS A 162 19.79 -4.01 -19.65
CA LYS A 162 20.03 -5.22 -20.45
C LYS A 162 20.06 -6.48 -19.58
N LEU A 163 19.58 -6.39 -18.34
CA LEU A 163 19.52 -7.53 -17.43
C LEU A 163 18.59 -8.62 -17.99
N PRO A 164 18.79 -9.89 -17.68
CA PRO A 164 17.94 -10.98 -18.16
C PRO A 164 16.48 -10.89 -17.75
N TRP A 165 16.16 -10.05 -16.77
CA TRP A 165 14.82 -9.76 -16.28
C TRP A 165 14.41 -8.31 -16.56
N ALA A 166 15.05 -7.62 -17.51
CA ALA A 166 14.65 -6.29 -17.93
C ALA A 166 13.23 -6.32 -18.49
N LEU A 167 12.46 -5.25 -18.26
CA LEU A 167 11.08 -5.10 -18.72
C LEU A 167 11.09 -4.43 -20.09
N GLU A 168 10.46 -5.05 -21.07
CA GLU A 168 10.17 -4.39 -22.35
C GLU A 168 9.05 -3.37 -22.17
N ILE A 169 9.22 -2.17 -22.72
CA ILE A 169 8.19 -1.12 -22.74
C ILE A 169 7.85 -0.78 -24.18
N SER A 170 6.57 -0.80 -24.51
CA SER A 170 6.10 -0.45 -25.85
C SER A 170 6.42 1.02 -26.18
N PRO A 171 6.70 1.37 -27.44
CA PRO A 171 7.13 2.73 -27.83
C PRO A 171 6.22 3.84 -27.33
N ALA A 172 4.90 3.60 -27.29
CA ALA A 172 3.90 4.59 -26.86
C ALA A 172 3.95 4.93 -25.35
N HIS A 173 4.54 4.04 -24.53
CA HIS A 173 4.62 4.20 -23.08
C HIS A 173 6.01 4.61 -22.58
N ARG A 174 6.97 4.83 -23.50
CA ARG A 174 8.32 5.22 -23.12
C ARG A 174 8.39 6.68 -22.70
N VAL A 175 9.06 6.91 -21.59
CA VAL A 175 9.29 8.28 -21.07
C VAL A 175 10.07 9.10 -22.10
N PRO A 176 9.71 10.38 -22.35
CA PRO A 176 10.47 11.27 -23.20
C PRO A 176 11.95 11.29 -22.84
N GLY A 177 12.84 11.28 -23.87
CA GLY A 177 14.28 11.17 -23.69
C GLY A 177 14.82 9.75 -23.68
N TYR A 178 13.96 8.72 -23.48
CA TYR A 178 14.34 7.30 -23.48
C TYR A 178 13.69 6.48 -24.60
N ALA A 179 13.11 7.13 -25.61
CA ALA A 179 12.32 6.48 -26.67
C ALA A 179 13.11 5.44 -27.48
N HIS A 180 14.44 5.57 -27.57
CA HIS A 180 15.34 4.66 -28.31
C HIS A 180 15.72 3.38 -27.53
N TYR A 181 15.41 3.30 -26.24
CA TYR A 181 15.61 2.08 -25.46
C TYR A 181 14.34 1.22 -25.49
N ALA A 182 14.50 -0.10 -25.59
CA ALA A 182 13.37 -1.03 -25.59
C ALA A 182 13.12 -1.63 -24.21
N THR A 183 14.16 -1.82 -23.41
CA THR A 183 14.11 -2.55 -22.14
C THR A 183 14.62 -1.71 -20.97
N PHE A 184 13.97 -1.86 -19.83
CA PHE A 184 14.13 -1.04 -18.64
C PHE A 184 14.16 -1.90 -17.37
N GLN A 185 14.59 -1.32 -16.25
CA GLN A 185 14.52 -2.00 -14.97
C GLN A 185 13.06 -2.12 -14.52
N PRO A 186 12.59 -3.33 -14.13
CA PRO A 186 11.23 -3.55 -13.67
C PRO A 186 11.05 -3.12 -12.21
N SER A 187 11.03 -1.80 -11.96
CA SER A 187 10.91 -1.27 -10.58
C SER A 187 9.64 -1.75 -9.88
N PHE A 188 8.53 -1.94 -10.62
CA PHE A 188 7.30 -2.53 -10.10
C PHE A 188 7.53 -3.90 -9.46
N LEU A 189 8.36 -4.75 -10.09
CA LEU A 189 8.69 -6.09 -9.59
C LEU A 189 9.58 -6.02 -8.34
N TYR A 190 10.55 -5.11 -8.34
CA TYR A 190 11.43 -4.92 -7.18
C TYR A 190 10.63 -4.45 -5.97
N GLU A 191 9.73 -3.48 -6.14
CA GLU A 191 8.89 -2.99 -5.07
C GLU A 191 7.90 -4.08 -4.60
N MET A 192 7.27 -4.81 -5.52
CA MET A 192 6.37 -5.92 -5.19
C MET A 192 7.07 -6.98 -4.33
N LEU A 193 8.28 -7.40 -4.71
CA LEU A 193 9.06 -8.40 -3.95
C LEU A 193 9.46 -7.86 -2.59
N PHE A 194 9.91 -6.60 -2.51
CA PHE A 194 10.22 -5.97 -1.25
C PHE A 194 9.01 -5.86 -0.32
N ASP A 195 7.87 -5.43 -0.85
CA ASP A 195 6.63 -5.29 -0.08
C ASP A 195 6.19 -6.63 0.52
N LEU A 196 6.22 -7.71 -0.27
CA LEU A 196 5.88 -9.05 0.21
C LEU A 196 6.88 -9.55 1.26
N PHE A 197 8.18 -9.34 1.03
CA PHE A 197 9.23 -9.68 1.99
C PHE A 197 9.02 -8.92 3.30
N TRP A 198 8.84 -7.60 3.23
CA TRP A 198 8.68 -6.76 4.41
C TRP A 198 7.38 -7.05 5.15
N ALA A 199 6.28 -7.33 4.44
CA ALA A 199 5.04 -7.83 5.05
C ALA A 199 5.28 -9.11 5.84
N GLY A 200 6.03 -10.06 5.28
CA GLY A 200 6.43 -11.30 5.96
C GLY A 200 7.21 -11.04 7.24
N VAL A 201 8.19 -10.13 7.20
CA VAL A 201 8.98 -9.72 8.38
C VAL A 201 8.09 -9.10 9.45
N LEU A 202 7.20 -8.16 9.06
CA LEU A 202 6.29 -7.51 10.00
C LEU A 202 5.29 -8.51 10.63
N ILE A 203 4.78 -9.46 9.86
CA ILE A 203 3.91 -10.54 10.36
C ILE A 203 4.68 -11.41 11.35
N TRP A 204 5.93 -11.75 11.04
CA TRP A 204 6.77 -12.56 11.92
C TRP A 204 7.05 -11.83 13.25
N LEU A 205 7.43 -10.56 13.21
CA LEU A 205 7.67 -9.73 14.41
C LEU A 205 6.41 -9.64 15.28
N ASP A 206 5.27 -9.39 14.66
CA ASP A 206 3.98 -9.24 15.33
C ASP A 206 3.50 -10.57 15.96
N ASN A 207 3.66 -11.68 15.25
CA ASN A 207 3.27 -13.01 15.78
C ASN A 207 4.15 -13.47 16.95
N HIS A 208 5.42 -13.09 16.98
CA HIS A 208 6.33 -13.43 18.08
C HIS A 208 6.30 -12.37 19.20
N ARG A 209 5.40 -11.39 19.13
CA ARG A 209 5.20 -10.35 20.16
C ARG A 209 6.47 -9.57 20.53
N LYS A 210 7.40 -9.47 19.59
CA LYS A 210 8.66 -8.73 19.76
C LYS A 210 8.47 -7.21 19.73
N VAL A 211 7.31 -6.75 19.27
CA VAL A 211 7.00 -5.36 19.01
C VAL A 211 5.73 -4.93 19.73
N ARG A 212 5.82 -3.85 20.50
CA ARG A 212 4.68 -3.30 21.25
C ARG A 212 3.67 -2.64 20.28
N PRO A 213 2.35 -2.87 20.46
CA PRO A 213 1.36 -2.12 19.69
C PRO A 213 1.39 -0.61 20.01
N PRO A 214 1.22 0.28 19.00
CA PRO A 214 1.02 0.01 17.57
C PRO A 214 2.32 0.07 16.73
N ALA A 215 3.49 -0.30 17.28
CA ALA A 215 4.80 -0.02 16.69
C ALA A 215 5.12 -0.79 15.38
N ILE A 216 4.29 -1.75 14.96
CA ILE A 216 4.39 -2.35 13.61
C ILE A 216 4.12 -1.31 12.51
N PHE A 217 3.24 -0.33 12.75
CA PHE A 217 2.97 0.72 11.76
C PHE A 217 4.17 1.66 11.53
N PRO A 218 4.85 2.21 12.55
CA PRO A 218 6.10 2.92 12.35
C PRO A 218 7.19 2.10 11.64
N LEU A 219 7.29 0.79 11.92
CA LEU A 219 8.23 -0.09 11.18
C LEU A 219 7.84 -0.25 9.71
N TYR A 220 6.54 -0.32 9.39
CA TYR A 220 6.07 -0.27 8.01
C TYR A 220 6.54 1.02 7.34
N VAL A 221 6.30 2.18 7.97
CA VAL A 221 6.71 3.48 7.42
C VAL A 221 8.23 3.52 7.22
N ALA A 222 9.02 3.12 8.22
CA ALA A 222 10.47 3.13 8.12
C ALA A 222 11.01 2.20 7.04
N GLY A 223 10.53 0.97 6.98
CA GLY A 223 11.01 -0.02 6.01
C GLY A 223 10.60 0.32 4.59
N TYR A 224 9.35 0.68 4.35
CA TYR A 224 8.88 1.08 3.04
C TYR A 224 9.59 2.36 2.55
N SER A 225 9.69 3.38 3.40
CA SER A 225 10.43 4.60 3.04
C SER A 225 11.91 4.32 2.81
N GLY A 226 12.54 3.44 3.60
CA GLY A 226 13.93 3.03 3.40
C GLY A 226 14.14 2.38 2.02
N TYR A 227 13.23 1.50 1.61
CA TYR A 227 13.27 0.93 0.26
C TYR A 227 13.06 2.01 -0.83
N ARG A 228 12.17 2.97 -0.61
CA ARG A 228 11.93 4.08 -1.54
C ARG A 228 13.17 4.92 -1.81
N ILE A 229 14.10 5.05 -0.87
CA ILE A 229 15.39 5.72 -1.09
C ILE A 229 16.13 5.05 -2.26
N PHE A 230 16.20 3.71 -2.27
CA PHE A 230 16.81 2.96 -3.36
C PHE A 230 16.02 3.12 -4.66
N GLU A 231 14.70 2.92 -4.61
CA GLU A 231 13.86 2.95 -5.82
C GLU A 231 13.91 4.31 -6.54
N GLU A 232 13.91 5.43 -5.81
CA GLU A 232 14.00 6.77 -6.41
C GLU A 232 15.33 7.02 -7.15
N THR A 233 16.38 6.22 -6.90
CA THR A 233 17.64 6.31 -7.65
C THR A 233 17.57 5.65 -9.03
N ILE A 234 16.66 4.72 -9.23
CA ILE A 234 16.51 3.97 -10.49
C ILE A 234 15.35 4.46 -11.36
N ARG A 235 14.34 5.10 -10.81
CA ARG A 235 13.15 5.58 -11.53
C ARG A 235 13.47 6.73 -12.48
N ILE A 236 12.76 6.79 -13.62
CA ILE A 236 12.94 7.79 -14.68
C ILE A 236 11.67 8.59 -15.00
N ASP A 237 10.54 8.27 -14.39
CA ASP A 237 9.31 9.05 -14.53
C ASP A 237 9.51 10.51 -14.05
N TYR A 238 8.64 11.40 -14.49
CA TYR A 238 8.73 12.82 -14.12
C TYR A 238 8.72 13.01 -12.60
N SER A 239 9.62 13.87 -12.12
CA SER A 239 9.68 14.28 -10.71
C SER A 239 10.27 15.69 -10.60
N GLN A 240 9.96 16.39 -9.53
CA GLN A 240 10.70 17.58 -9.13
C GLN A 240 12.05 17.18 -8.52
N TYR A 241 13.07 18.00 -8.74
CA TYR A 241 14.41 17.77 -8.23
C TYR A 241 14.79 18.84 -7.21
N ILE A 242 15.35 18.41 -6.08
CA ILE A 242 15.91 19.26 -5.03
C ILE A 242 17.32 18.78 -4.73
N LEU A 243 18.31 19.68 -4.81
CA LEU A 243 19.73 19.35 -4.59
C LEU A 243 20.21 18.16 -5.48
N GLY A 244 19.76 18.11 -6.73
CA GLY A 244 20.14 17.05 -7.66
C GLY A 244 19.47 15.70 -7.46
N MET A 245 18.63 15.54 -6.44
CA MET A 245 17.85 14.33 -6.19
C MET A 245 16.36 14.58 -6.36
N ARG A 246 15.60 13.53 -6.70
CA ARG A 246 14.14 13.59 -6.81
C ARG A 246 13.50 13.98 -5.47
N LEU A 247 12.44 14.77 -5.50
CA LEU A 247 11.74 15.20 -4.27
C LEU A 247 11.38 14.00 -3.37
N ASN A 248 10.87 12.93 -3.97
CA ASN A 248 10.46 11.73 -3.24
C ASN A 248 11.63 11.02 -2.53
N PHE A 249 12.87 11.17 -3.01
CA PHE A 249 14.06 10.68 -2.32
C PHE A 249 14.22 11.34 -0.94
N TRP A 250 14.03 12.66 -0.86
CA TRP A 250 14.09 13.39 0.42
C TRP A 250 12.92 13.04 1.34
N VAL A 251 11.72 12.92 0.78
CA VAL A 251 10.53 12.47 1.51
C VAL A 251 10.75 11.07 2.09
N ALA A 252 11.40 10.18 1.34
CA ALA A 252 11.73 8.82 1.79
C ALA A 252 12.74 8.82 2.95
N ILE A 253 13.77 9.67 2.91
CA ILE A 253 14.72 9.84 4.02
C ILE A 253 13.98 10.31 5.28
N ILE A 254 13.17 11.37 5.15
CA ILE A 254 12.38 11.91 6.26
C ILE A 254 11.44 10.84 6.82
N GLY A 255 10.73 10.13 5.96
CA GLY A 255 9.83 9.04 6.35
C GLY A 255 10.55 7.92 7.08
N THR A 256 11.75 7.54 6.62
CA THR A 256 12.58 6.51 7.28
C THR A 256 12.97 6.95 8.68
N ILE A 257 13.52 8.16 8.83
CA ILE A 257 13.95 8.68 10.13
C ILE A 257 12.75 8.85 11.07
N ALA A 258 11.67 9.45 10.59
CA ALA A 258 10.45 9.64 11.39
C ALA A 258 9.85 8.30 11.84
N GLY A 259 9.79 7.31 10.97
CA GLY A 259 9.31 5.96 11.29
C GLY A 259 10.19 5.28 12.36
N LEU A 260 11.52 5.36 12.23
CA LEU A 260 12.45 4.79 13.21
C LEU A 260 12.35 5.50 14.57
N VAL A 261 12.29 6.83 14.58
CA VAL A 261 12.11 7.61 15.82
C VAL A 261 10.78 7.27 16.48
N TRP A 262 9.69 7.22 15.71
CA TRP A 262 8.38 6.86 16.23
C TRP A 262 8.35 5.43 16.79
N PHE A 263 8.96 4.48 16.07
CA PHE A 263 9.14 3.11 16.57
C PHE A 263 9.90 3.10 17.90
N ALA A 264 11.03 3.79 17.98
CA ALA A 264 11.85 3.84 19.19
C ALA A 264 11.09 4.46 20.37
N LEU A 265 10.33 5.52 20.14
CA LEU A 265 9.50 6.16 21.16
C LEU A 265 8.43 5.19 21.71
N ILE A 266 7.78 4.39 20.87
CA ILE A 266 6.78 3.40 21.34
C ILE A 266 7.49 2.24 22.06
N GLN A 267 8.55 1.70 21.46
CA GLN A 267 9.20 0.47 21.92
C GLN A 267 9.97 0.66 23.23
N PHE A 268 10.69 1.77 23.37
CA PHE A 268 11.62 2.00 24.48
C PHE A 268 11.11 2.97 25.54
N ARG A 269 9.98 3.69 25.30
CA ARG A 269 9.40 4.57 26.31
C ARG A 269 9.00 3.77 27.55
N ARG A 270 9.57 4.10 28.72
CA ARG A 270 9.14 3.51 30.01
C ARG A 270 7.69 3.92 30.27
N ARG A 271 6.79 2.96 30.43
CA ARG A 271 5.47 3.24 31.02
C ARG A 271 5.69 3.48 32.51
N PRO A 272 5.31 4.64 33.08
CA PRO A 272 5.31 4.79 34.53
C PRO A 272 4.27 3.79 35.08
N GLY A 273 4.71 2.76 35.84
CA GLY A 273 3.91 1.98 36.80
C GLY A 273 2.52 1.48 36.38
N GLY A 274 2.31 1.14 35.12
CA GLY A 274 1.05 0.51 34.71
C GLY A 274 1.03 -0.97 35.17
N PRO A 275 -0.16 -1.52 35.54
CA PRO A 275 -0.28 -2.93 35.88
C PRO A 275 0.24 -3.80 34.75
N ALA A 276 0.85 -4.95 35.09
CA ALA A 276 1.33 -5.92 34.13
C ALA A 276 0.26 -6.19 33.07
N GLU A 277 0.67 -6.19 31.79
CA GLU A 277 -0.22 -6.43 30.66
C GLU A 277 -1.00 -7.75 30.92
N PRO A 278 -2.35 -7.74 30.96
CA PRO A 278 -3.08 -8.96 31.18
C PRO A 278 -2.70 -9.97 30.10
N PRO A 279 -2.57 -11.26 30.44
CA PRO A 279 -2.26 -12.30 29.47
C PRO A 279 -3.29 -12.24 28.34
N ASP A 280 -2.83 -12.44 27.08
CA ASP A 280 -3.63 -12.39 25.85
C ASP A 280 -4.66 -13.54 25.75
N HIS A 281 -5.34 -13.87 26.82
CA HIS A 281 -6.49 -14.75 26.77
C HIS A 281 -7.74 -13.92 26.54
N PRO A 282 -8.58 -14.26 25.55
CA PRO A 282 -9.85 -13.61 25.34
C PRO A 282 -10.67 -13.77 26.63
N THR A 283 -10.82 -12.69 27.35
CA THR A 283 -11.83 -12.66 28.42
C THR A 283 -13.17 -12.90 27.75
N ARG A 284 -13.85 -13.98 28.15
CA ARG A 284 -15.24 -14.35 27.80
C ARG A 284 -16.28 -13.26 28.13
N ALA A 285 -15.87 -12.02 28.29
CA ALA A 285 -16.73 -10.91 28.70
C ALA A 285 -17.69 -10.41 27.61
N TYR A 286 -17.50 -10.82 26.34
CA TYR A 286 -18.40 -10.36 25.26
C TYR A 286 -19.65 -11.23 25.05
N SER A 287 -19.74 -12.42 25.68
CA SER A 287 -20.90 -13.29 25.50
C SER A 287 -22.07 -13.00 26.47
N GLN A 288 -21.89 -12.15 27.46
CA GLN A 288 -22.93 -11.88 28.45
C GLN A 288 -23.73 -10.58 28.22
N SER A 289 -23.24 -9.65 27.38
CA SER A 289 -23.97 -8.42 27.05
C SER A 289 -24.89 -8.53 25.82
N ALA A 290 -24.90 -9.67 25.13
CA ALA A 290 -25.81 -9.94 24.01
C ALA A 290 -27.02 -10.78 24.41
N GLN A 291 -27.21 -11.09 25.71
CA GLN A 291 -28.33 -11.84 26.25
C GLN A 291 -29.10 -11.08 27.37
N ALA A 292 -28.86 -9.78 27.48
CA ALA A 292 -29.65 -8.93 28.38
C ALA A 292 -30.44 -7.86 27.59
#